data_8ef19a90ea872b993b8db214341be455
#
_entry.id   8ef19a90ea872b993b8db214341be455
#
_cell.length_a   1.000
_cell.length_b   1.000
_cell.length_c   1.000
_cell.angle_alpha   90.00
_cell.angle_beta   90.00
_cell.angle_gamma   90.00
#
_symmetry.space_group_name_H-M   'P 1'
#
loop_
_entity.id
_entity.type
_entity.pdbx_description
1 polymer ?
#
loop_
_entity_poly.entity_id
_entity_poly.type
_entity_poly.pdbx_seq_one_letter_code
_entity_poly.pdbx_strand_id
1 'polypeptide(L)'
;LNLGCPAPKIVKNHEGSYLMKDPKKVKTIVSAMVKNSKVPVSVKIRLGFDENNKNFLEVADAIVEAGAYMITLHARTREMFYSGKADWNAIKILKNHVPIKVVGNGDVCSVEDYVRMKEETGVDAVAIGRYALGNPFIFKQIKDYNLTKKYSSPSLEEVIDTIKRHYKLELEFKQE
;
A
#
# COMPACT_ATOMS: atom_id res chain seq x y z
N LEU A 1 -1.35 -9.32 -5.76
CA LEU A 1 -2.02 -8.73 -6.92
C LEU A 1 -2.14 -7.20 -6.75
N ASN A 2 -1.77 -6.44 -7.79
CA ASN A 2 -1.89 -4.97 -7.77
C ASN A 2 -3.10 -4.52 -8.61
N LEU A 3 -4.14 -4.04 -7.95
CA LEU A 3 -5.33 -3.42 -8.55
C LEU A 3 -5.37 -1.90 -8.32
N GLY A 4 -4.25 -1.27 -7.97
CA GLY A 4 -4.19 0.15 -7.64
C GLY A 4 -3.38 1.00 -8.61
N CYS A 5 -2.77 0.44 -9.68
CA CYS A 5 -1.98 1.21 -10.62
C CYS A 5 -2.85 2.22 -11.40
N PRO A 6 -2.58 3.55 -11.29
CA PRO A 6 -3.40 4.56 -11.94
C PRO A 6 -2.89 4.95 -13.33
N ALA A 7 -1.73 4.41 -13.77
CA ALA A 7 -1.05 4.84 -14.98
C ALA A 7 -1.92 4.68 -16.23
N PRO A 8 -2.02 5.70 -17.10
CA PRO A 8 -2.91 5.67 -18.26
C PRO A 8 -2.67 4.47 -19.18
N LYS A 9 -1.41 4.09 -19.42
CA LYS A 9 -1.04 2.92 -20.22
C LYS A 9 -1.63 1.61 -19.66
N ILE A 10 -1.56 1.43 -18.32
CA ILE A 10 -2.08 0.23 -17.63
C ILE A 10 -3.61 0.22 -17.67
N VAL A 11 -4.22 1.36 -17.35
CA VAL A 11 -5.70 1.50 -17.35
C VAL A 11 -6.28 1.30 -18.75
N LYS A 12 -5.63 1.79 -19.81
CA LYS A 12 -6.04 1.59 -21.20
C LYS A 12 -6.07 0.12 -21.60
N ASN A 13 -5.20 -0.69 -21.01
CA ASN A 13 -5.18 -2.14 -21.23
C ASN A 13 -6.17 -2.91 -20.32
N HIS A 14 -7.08 -2.21 -19.63
CA HIS A 14 -8.03 -2.78 -18.69
C HIS A 14 -7.36 -3.50 -17.49
N GLU A 15 -6.21 -3.01 -17.05
CA GLU A 15 -5.40 -3.54 -15.97
C GLU A 15 -5.33 -2.56 -14.78
N GLY A 16 -4.69 -2.99 -13.69
CA GLY A 16 -4.48 -2.15 -12.51
C GLY A 16 -5.79 -1.67 -11.91
N SER A 17 -5.94 -0.35 -11.71
CA SER A 17 -7.14 0.24 -11.10
C SER A 17 -8.41 0.12 -11.97
N TYR A 18 -8.28 -0.17 -13.25
CA TYR A 18 -9.45 -0.45 -14.11
C TYR A 18 -10.22 -1.69 -13.65
N LEU A 19 -9.52 -2.72 -13.16
CA LEU A 19 -10.15 -3.96 -12.70
C LEU A 19 -11.10 -3.74 -11.52
N MET A 20 -10.91 -2.68 -10.74
CA MET A 20 -11.83 -2.34 -9.65
C MET A 20 -13.25 -2.01 -10.12
N LYS A 21 -13.45 -1.68 -11.40
CA LYS A 21 -14.78 -1.46 -11.97
C LYS A 21 -15.64 -2.71 -12.06
N ASP A 22 -15.02 -3.90 -11.93
CA ASP A 22 -15.69 -5.19 -12.00
C ASP A 22 -15.28 -6.09 -10.82
N PRO A 23 -15.95 -5.97 -9.66
CA PRO A 23 -15.69 -6.81 -8.50
C PRO A 23 -15.82 -8.32 -8.77
N LYS A 24 -16.70 -8.73 -9.68
CA LYS A 24 -16.86 -10.15 -10.06
C LYS A 24 -15.62 -10.69 -10.75
N LYS A 25 -15.04 -9.90 -11.65
CA LYS A 25 -13.76 -10.23 -12.32
C LYS A 25 -12.62 -10.26 -11.31
N VAL A 26 -12.58 -9.33 -10.37
CA VAL A 26 -11.60 -9.34 -9.27
C VAL A 26 -11.69 -10.63 -8.48
N LYS A 27 -12.90 -11.04 -8.06
CA LYS A 27 -13.14 -12.31 -7.37
C LYS A 27 -12.60 -13.51 -8.16
N THR A 28 -12.92 -13.57 -9.44
CA THR A 28 -12.46 -14.67 -10.32
C THR A 28 -10.93 -14.76 -10.37
N ILE A 29 -10.25 -13.62 -10.56
CA ILE A 29 -8.78 -13.56 -10.63
C ILE A 29 -8.17 -13.96 -9.29
N VAL A 30 -8.64 -13.38 -8.18
CA VAL A 30 -8.11 -13.64 -6.84
C VAL A 30 -8.35 -15.10 -6.44
N SER A 31 -9.53 -15.66 -6.72
CA SER A 31 -9.83 -17.08 -6.45
C SER A 31 -8.88 -18.02 -7.21
N ALA A 32 -8.59 -17.71 -8.48
CA ALA A 32 -7.64 -18.49 -9.26
C ALA A 32 -6.22 -18.42 -8.68
N MET A 33 -5.80 -17.23 -8.20
CA MET A 33 -4.50 -17.05 -7.54
C MET A 33 -4.44 -17.84 -6.22
N VAL A 34 -5.46 -17.72 -5.37
CA VAL A 34 -5.52 -18.42 -4.07
C VAL A 34 -5.48 -19.93 -4.27
N LYS A 35 -6.26 -20.46 -5.23
CA LYS A 35 -6.31 -21.90 -5.52
C LYS A 35 -4.96 -22.47 -5.96
N ASN A 36 -4.16 -21.69 -6.68
CA ASN A 36 -2.91 -22.19 -7.29
C ASN A 36 -1.65 -21.69 -6.56
N SER A 37 -1.77 -20.91 -5.50
CA SER A 37 -0.64 -20.38 -4.73
C SER A 37 -0.36 -21.25 -3.51
N LYS A 38 0.93 -21.51 -3.25
CA LYS A 38 1.40 -22.16 -2.01
C LYS A 38 1.66 -21.17 -0.88
N VAL A 39 1.53 -19.87 -1.16
CA VAL A 39 1.75 -18.78 -0.19
C VAL A 39 0.51 -17.89 -0.12
N PRO A 40 0.31 -17.15 1.00
CA PRO A 40 -0.84 -16.26 1.14
C PRO A 40 -0.90 -15.22 0.00
N VAL A 41 -2.10 -14.99 -0.53
CA VAL A 41 -2.36 -13.98 -1.55
C VAL A 41 -2.77 -12.67 -0.90
N SER A 42 -2.12 -11.57 -1.28
CA SER A 42 -2.51 -10.22 -0.90
C SER A 42 -2.95 -9.41 -2.10
N VAL A 43 -3.86 -8.46 -1.87
CA VAL A 43 -4.37 -7.59 -2.94
C VAL A 43 -4.20 -6.13 -2.53
N LYS A 44 -3.66 -5.29 -3.43
CA LYS A 44 -3.56 -3.85 -3.22
C LYS A 44 -4.58 -3.13 -4.10
N ILE A 45 -5.41 -2.28 -3.48
CA ILE A 45 -6.50 -1.53 -4.10
C ILE A 45 -6.39 -0.02 -3.84
N ARG A 46 -7.26 0.75 -4.49
CA ARG A 46 -7.55 2.16 -4.20
C ARG A 46 -8.99 2.32 -3.70
N LEU A 47 -9.44 3.57 -3.43
CA LEU A 47 -10.83 3.87 -3.04
C LEU A 47 -11.84 3.54 -4.15
N GLY A 48 -11.40 3.63 -5.38
CA GLY A 48 -12.21 3.45 -6.57
C GLY A 48 -11.56 4.12 -7.76
N PHE A 49 -12.29 4.23 -8.86
CA PHE A 49 -11.79 4.83 -10.08
C PHE A 49 -11.75 6.36 -10.02
N ASP A 50 -12.84 6.97 -9.56
CA ASP A 50 -13.04 8.42 -9.40
C ASP A 50 -13.89 8.73 -8.16
N GLU A 51 -14.20 10.00 -7.91
CA GLU A 51 -14.97 10.44 -6.74
C GLU A 51 -16.40 9.87 -6.70
N ASN A 52 -17.02 9.67 -7.87
CA ASN A 52 -18.39 9.14 -7.97
C ASN A 52 -18.43 7.60 -7.91
N ASN A 53 -17.29 6.96 -8.05
CA ASN A 53 -17.15 5.51 -8.14
C ASN A 53 -16.15 4.98 -7.10
N LYS A 54 -16.40 5.28 -5.83
CA LYS A 54 -15.65 4.76 -4.67
C LYS A 54 -16.26 3.43 -4.21
N ASN A 55 -15.89 2.35 -4.86
CA ASN A 55 -16.43 1.02 -4.63
C ASN A 55 -15.48 0.07 -3.88
N PHE A 56 -14.55 0.61 -3.08
CA PHE A 56 -13.53 -0.18 -2.38
C PHE A 56 -14.10 -1.25 -1.46
N LEU A 57 -15.29 -1.06 -0.87
CA LEU A 57 -15.94 -2.05 -0.03
C LEU A 57 -16.45 -3.24 -0.83
N GLU A 58 -17.12 -3.00 -1.97
CA GLU A 58 -17.59 -4.07 -2.86
C GLU A 58 -16.39 -4.89 -3.42
N VAL A 59 -15.31 -4.20 -3.76
CA VAL A 59 -14.07 -4.86 -4.20
C VAL A 59 -13.46 -5.65 -3.05
N ALA A 60 -13.48 -5.12 -1.83
CA ALA A 60 -12.97 -5.81 -0.65
C ALA A 60 -13.78 -7.08 -0.33
N ASP A 61 -15.11 -7.04 -0.43
CA ASP A 61 -15.97 -8.21 -0.26
C ASP A 61 -15.60 -9.30 -1.28
N ALA A 62 -15.44 -8.93 -2.55
CA ALA A 62 -15.02 -9.85 -3.60
C ALA A 62 -13.65 -10.49 -3.32
N ILE A 63 -12.71 -9.73 -2.73
CA ILE A 63 -11.37 -10.19 -2.34
C ILE A 63 -11.45 -11.15 -1.15
N VAL A 64 -12.27 -10.85 -0.14
CA VAL A 64 -12.49 -11.69 1.03
C VAL A 64 -13.14 -13.01 0.63
N GLU A 65 -14.21 -12.96 -0.15
CA GLU A 65 -14.91 -14.15 -0.67
C GLU A 65 -14.00 -15.03 -1.55
N ALA A 66 -13.02 -14.44 -2.21
CA ALA A 66 -12.03 -15.17 -2.99
C ALA A 66 -10.94 -15.85 -2.13
N GLY A 67 -10.92 -15.63 -0.80
CA GLY A 67 -9.99 -16.25 0.12
C GLY A 67 -8.62 -15.57 0.23
N ALA A 68 -8.49 -14.29 -0.11
CA ALA A 68 -7.25 -13.55 0.07
C ALA A 68 -6.92 -13.37 1.57
N TYR A 69 -5.63 -13.31 1.89
CA TYR A 69 -5.13 -13.17 3.25
C TYR A 69 -5.13 -11.72 3.74
N MET A 70 -4.92 -10.76 2.83
CA MET A 70 -4.66 -9.37 3.21
C MET A 70 -5.06 -8.40 2.09
N ILE A 71 -5.59 -7.23 2.49
CA ILE A 71 -5.87 -6.11 1.60
C ILE A 71 -4.99 -4.93 2.00
N THR A 72 -4.34 -4.29 1.02
CA THR A 72 -3.71 -2.97 1.20
C THR A 72 -4.57 -1.92 0.52
N LEU A 73 -5.04 -0.91 1.27
CA LEU A 73 -5.82 0.21 0.72
C LEU A 73 -4.95 1.46 0.59
N HIS A 74 -4.70 1.92 -0.63
CA HIS A 74 -4.25 3.28 -0.86
C HIS A 74 -5.48 4.21 -0.85
N ALA A 75 -5.56 5.07 0.14
CA ALA A 75 -6.74 5.89 0.42
C ALA A 75 -6.88 7.12 -0.50
N ARG A 76 -6.77 6.89 -1.80
CA ARG A 76 -7.03 7.83 -2.90
C ARG A 76 -7.74 7.11 -4.04
N THR A 77 -8.53 7.84 -4.83
CA THR A 77 -9.07 7.29 -6.07
C THR A 77 -7.99 7.17 -7.15
N ARG A 78 -8.30 6.50 -8.25
CA ARG A 78 -7.39 6.43 -9.40
C ARG A 78 -7.12 7.81 -9.99
N GLU A 79 -8.15 8.66 -10.12
CA GLU A 79 -8.04 10.00 -10.72
C GLU A 79 -7.20 10.95 -9.88
N MET A 80 -7.23 10.81 -8.57
CA MET A 80 -6.38 11.60 -7.69
C MET A 80 -4.89 11.35 -7.91
N PHE A 81 -4.50 10.21 -8.44
CA PHE A 81 -3.09 9.79 -8.49
C PHE A 81 -2.42 9.93 -7.12
N TYR A 82 -1.81 11.10 -6.88
CA TYR A 82 -1.14 11.47 -5.63
C TYR A 82 -1.55 12.86 -5.13
N SER A 83 -2.51 13.51 -5.80
CA SER A 83 -3.02 14.83 -5.39
C SER A 83 -3.94 14.73 -4.17
N GLY A 84 -4.20 15.86 -3.54
CA GLY A 84 -5.04 15.94 -2.35
C GLY A 84 -4.46 15.17 -1.16
N LYS A 85 -5.32 14.85 -0.19
CA LYS A 85 -4.98 14.07 1.01
C LYS A 85 -5.54 12.65 0.91
N ALA A 86 -4.83 11.67 1.46
CA ALA A 86 -5.34 10.32 1.63
C ALA A 86 -6.45 10.29 2.68
N ASP A 87 -7.57 9.66 2.37
CA ASP A 87 -8.72 9.54 3.26
C ASP A 87 -8.51 8.37 4.25
N TRP A 88 -7.90 8.67 5.39
CA TRP A 88 -7.67 7.65 6.42
C TRP A 88 -8.96 7.13 7.04
N ASN A 89 -10.05 7.90 6.99
CA ASN A 89 -11.35 7.40 7.47
C ASN A 89 -11.84 6.23 6.61
N ALA A 90 -11.62 6.27 5.30
CA ALA A 90 -11.93 5.12 4.44
C ALA A 90 -11.09 3.87 4.79
N ILE A 91 -9.84 4.04 5.24
CA ILE A 91 -9.02 2.92 5.75
C ILE A 91 -9.66 2.34 7.02
N LYS A 92 -10.10 3.19 7.96
CA LYS A 92 -10.80 2.78 9.17
C LYS A 92 -12.10 2.02 8.85
N ILE A 93 -12.88 2.53 7.91
CA ILE A 93 -14.12 1.89 7.45
C ILE A 93 -13.81 0.49 6.91
N LEU A 94 -12.82 0.36 6.01
CA LEU A 94 -12.40 -0.93 5.48
C LEU A 94 -11.94 -1.88 6.58
N LYS A 95 -11.13 -1.41 7.55
CA LYS A 95 -10.63 -2.25 8.64
C LYS A 95 -11.76 -2.83 9.49
N ASN A 96 -12.81 -2.06 9.72
CA ASN A 96 -13.97 -2.51 10.47
C ASN A 96 -14.93 -3.39 9.65
N HIS A 97 -14.84 -3.33 8.32
CA HIS A 97 -15.73 -4.04 7.40
C HIS A 97 -15.27 -5.47 7.11
N VAL A 98 -13.95 -5.70 6.97
CA VAL A 98 -13.43 -7.01 6.56
C VAL A 98 -12.79 -7.79 7.70
N PRO A 99 -12.93 -9.15 7.73
CA PRO A 99 -12.35 -9.98 8.79
C PRO A 99 -10.87 -10.29 8.59
N ILE A 100 -10.29 -9.93 7.45
CA ILE A 100 -8.89 -10.23 7.09
C ILE A 100 -7.95 -9.06 7.44
N LYS A 101 -6.63 -9.28 7.27
CA LYS A 101 -5.63 -8.25 7.52
C LYS A 101 -5.77 -7.06 6.60
N VAL A 102 -5.70 -5.85 7.17
CA VAL A 102 -5.74 -4.59 6.40
C VAL A 102 -4.45 -3.81 6.62
N VAL A 103 -3.86 -3.36 5.50
CA VAL A 103 -2.69 -2.48 5.49
C VAL A 103 -3.11 -1.10 4.99
N GLY A 104 -2.89 -0.07 5.80
CA GLY A 104 -3.15 1.32 5.43
C GLY A 104 -2.01 1.88 4.57
N ASN A 105 -2.35 2.67 3.55
CA ASN A 105 -1.38 3.33 2.68
C ASN A 105 -1.84 4.73 2.26
N GLY A 106 -0.94 5.69 2.32
CA GLY A 106 -1.13 7.08 1.87
C GLY A 106 -0.72 8.09 2.94
N ASP A 107 0.13 9.04 2.53
CA ASP A 107 0.56 10.22 3.30
C ASP A 107 1.24 9.93 4.67
N VAL A 108 1.85 8.77 4.82
CA VAL A 108 2.71 8.47 5.96
C VAL A 108 4.14 8.84 5.59
N CYS A 109 4.66 9.91 6.18
CA CYS A 109 5.97 10.47 5.90
C CYS A 109 6.91 10.51 7.12
N SER A 110 6.40 10.19 8.31
CA SER A 110 7.15 10.18 9.55
C SER A 110 6.74 9.02 10.46
N VAL A 111 7.46 8.85 11.57
CA VAL A 111 7.09 7.90 12.63
C VAL A 111 5.77 8.31 13.29
N GLU A 112 5.56 9.61 13.47
CA GLU A 112 4.33 10.17 14.03
C GLU A 112 3.11 9.86 13.15
N ASP A 113 3.25 10.01 11.83
CA ASP A 113 2.18 9.64 10.88
C ASP A 113 1.89 8.14 10.92
N TYR A 114 2.94 7.30 11.05
CA TYR A 114 2.77 5.87 11.21
C TYR A 114 1.96 5.54 12.48
N VAL A 115 2.32 6.13 13.61
CA VAL A 115 1.62 5.94 14.90
C VAL A 115 0.18 6.39 14.77
N ARG A 116 -0.03 7.61 14.27
CA ARG A 116 -1.36 8.18 14.08
C ARG A 116 -2.24 7.32 13.17
N MET A 117 -1.71 6.84 12.02
CA MET A 117 -2.47 5.93 11.15
C MET A 117 -2.88 4.66 11.88
N LYS A 118 -1.98 4.06 12.66
CA LYS A 118 -2.28 2.86 13.45
C LYS A 118 -3.38 3.12 14.49
N GLU A 119 -3.31 4.23 15.19
CA GLU A 119 -4.26 4.59 16.26
C GLU A 119 -5.62 5.00 15.71
N GLU A 120 -5.65 5.85 14.68
CA GLU A 120 -6.90 6.36 14.11
C GLU A 120 -7.68 5.30 13.31
N THR A 121 -6.97 4.37 12.66
CA THR A 121 -7.61 3.43 11.73
C THR A 121 -7.67 1.99 12.21
N GLY A 122 -6.85 1.61 13.19
CA GLY A 122 -6.77 0.25 13.71
C GLY A 122 -6.15 -0.77 12.74
N VAL A 123 -5.50 -0.35 11.67
CA VAL A 123 -4.91 -1.26 10.67
C VAL A 123 -3.85 -2.19 11.26
N ASP A 124 -3.70 -3.37 10.66
CA ASP A 124 -2.72 -4.36 11.08
C ASP A 124 -1.28 -3.94 10.74
N ALA A 125 -1.09 -3.25 9.62
CA ALA A 125 0.20 -2.72 9.19
C ALA A 125 0.04 -1.44 8.35
N VAL A 126 1.15 -0.75 8.10
CA VAL A 126 1.21 0.47 7.29
C VAL A 126 2.21 0.28 6.16
N ALA A 127 1.79 0.60 4.94
CA ALA A 127 2.67 0.63 3.77
C ALA A 127 3.12 2.07 3.49
N ILE A 128 4.43 2.28 3.39
CA ILE A 128 5.03 3.57 3.07
C ILE A 128 5.57 3.51 1.65
N GLY A 129 5.16 4.46 0.82
CA GLY A 129 5.59 4.55 -0.58
C GLY A 129 6.59 5.69 -0.79
N ARG A 130 6.13 6.78 -1.39
CA ARG A 130 6.95 7.92 -1.83
C ARG A 130 7.91 8.47 -0.79
N TYR A 131 7.50 8.51 0.46
CA TYR A 131 8.31 9.07 1.56
C TYR A 131 9.45 8.17 2.03
N ALA A 132 9.51 6.92 1.56
CA ALA A 132 10.68 6.07 1.73
C ALA A 132 11.77 6.35 0.66
N LEU A 133 11.39 7.00 -0.45
CA LEU A 133 12.34 7.48 -1.46
C LEU A 133 13.14 8.65 -0.87
N GLY A 134 14.44 8.51 -0.82
CA GLY A 134 15.33 9.50 -0.17
C GLY A 134 15.39 9.41 1.37
N ASN A 135 14.51 8.63 2.02
CA ASN A 135 14.56 8.36 3.45
C ASN A 135 14.30 6.87 3.77
N PRO A 136 15.20 5.95 3.43
CA PRO A 136 15.03 4.53 3.76
C PRO A 136 15.12 4.26 5.27
N PHE A 137 15.62 5.20 6.05
CA PHE A 137 15.77 5.09 7.51
C PHE A 137 14.43 5.08 8.24
N ILE A 138 13.34 5.55 7.62
CA ILE A 138 12.00 5.57 8.22
C ILE A 138 11.57 4.20 8.75
N PHE A 139 11.94 3.11 8.08
CA PHE A 139 11.60 1.76 8.52
C PHE A 139 12.35 1.36 9.80
N LYS A 140 13.64 1.72 9.93
CA LYS A 140 14.42 1.52 11.14
C LYS A 140 13.85 2.36 12.28
N GLN A 141 13.54 3.62 12.02
CA GLN A 141 12.96 4.56 13.00
C GLN A 141 11.62 4.03 13.54
N ILE A 142 10.72 3.54 12.68
CA ILE A 142 9.46 2.93 13.07
C ILE A 142 9.69 1.66 13.91
N LYS A 143 10.66 0.82 13.52
CA LYS A 143 11.01 -0.37 14.29
C LYS A 143 11.51 -0.01 15.68
N ASP A 144 12.44 0.94 15.78
CA ASP A 144 13.01 1.41 17.03
C ASP A 144 11.93 2.02 17.94
N TYR A 145 11.04 2.84 17.37
CA TYR A 145 9.91 3.41 18.09
C TYR A 145 8.94 2.35 18.63
N ASN A 146 8.63 1.33 17.83
CA ASN A 146 7.77 0.24 18.29
C ASN A 146 8.36 -0.54 19.48
N LEU A 147 9.69 -0.69 19.52
CA LEU A 147 10.40 -1.40 20.57
C LEU A 147 10.62 -0.54 21.82
N THR A 148 11.03 0.69 21.66
CA THR A 148 11.57 1.53 22.75
C THR A 148 10.81 2.82 23.00
N LYS A 149 9.83 3.15 22.15
CA LYS A 149 9.12 4.44 22.10
C LYS A 149 10.05 5.64 21.82
N LYS A 150 11.25 5.35 21.32
CA LYS A 150 12.25 6.35 20.92
C LYS A 150 12.85 5.98 19.57
N TYR A 151 13.27 6.94 18.81
CA TYR A 151 14.04 6.78 17.59
C TYR A 151 14.97 7.98 17.40
N SER A 152 15.98 7.84 16.56
CA SER A 152 16.93 8.90 16.21
C SER A 152 16.96 9.14 14.71
N SER A 153 17.32 10.35 14.31
CA SER A 153 17.71 10.63 12.93
C SER A 153 19.03 9.93 12.60
N PRO A 154 19.26 9.52 11.35
CA PRO A 154 20.53 8.96 10.94
C PRO A 154 21.63 10.03 11.07
N SER A 155 22.86 9.60 11.38
CA SER A 155 24.03 10.47 11.31
C SER A 155 24.35 10.82 9.86
N LEU A 156 25.13 11.89 9.65
CA LEU A 156 25.60 12.25 8.30
C LEU A 156 26.41 11.11 7.66
N GLU A 157 27.22 10.41 8.44
CA GLU A 157 28.01 9.27 7.99
C GLU A 157 27.11 8.12 7.50
N GLU A 158 26.09 7.74 8.27
CA GLU A 158 25.09 6.73 7.86
C GLU A 158 24.38 7.10 6.56
N VAL A 159 24.04 8.38 6.38
CA VAL A 159 23.42 8.88 5.15
C VAL A 159 24.39 8.75 3.97
N ILE A 160 25.64 9.19 4.12
CA ILE A 160 26.66 9.13 3.06
C ILE A 160 26.92 7.67 2.67
N ASP A 161 27.07 6.77 3.63
CA ASP A 161 27.32 5.36 3.35
C ASP A 161 26.14 4.68 2.67
N THR A 162 24.91 5.05 3.04
CA THR A 162 23.72 4.57 2.37
C THR A 162 23.66 5.04 0.92
N ILE A 163 24.01 6.30 0.64
CA ILE A 163 24.07 6.83 -0.73
C ILE A 163 25.13 6.09 -1.56
N LYS A 164 26.35 5.92 -1.01
CA LYS A 164 27.44 5.19 -1.69
C LYS A 164 27.01 3.75 -2.02
N ARG A 165 26.39 3.05 -1.04
CA ARG A 165 25.90 1.68 -1.24
C ARG A 165 24.84 1.61 -2.31
N HIS A 166 23.86 2.52 -2.28
CA HIS A 166 22.78 2.57 -3.28
C HIS A 166 23.36 2.80 -4.68
N TYR A 167 24.27 3.76 -4.83
CA TYR A 167 24.93 4.05 -6.10
C TYR A 167 25.71 2.85 -6.63
N LYS A 168 26.46 2.16 -5.76
CA LYS A 168 27.20 0.95 -6.13
C LYS A 168 26.25 -0.16 -6.64
N LEU A 169 25.18 -0.44 -5.92
CA LEU A 169 24.18 -1.44 -6.31
C LEU A 169 23.48 -1.07 -7.63
N GLU A 170 23.20 0.21 -7.85
CA GLU A 170 22.60 0.67 -9.11
C GLU A 170 23.56 0.51 -10.31
N LEU A 171 24.85 0.76 -10.11
CA LEU A 171 25.85 0.51 -11.16
C LEU A 171 25.98 -0.98 -11.47
N GLU A 172 26.02 -1.85 -10.45
CA GLU A 172 26.08 -3.29 -10.62
C GLU A 172 24.84 -3.80 -11.38
N PHE A 173 23.66 -3.26 -11.09
CA PHE A 173 22.40 -3.65 -11.77
C PHE A 173 22.29 -3.13 -13.21
N LYS A 174 22.88 -1.96 -13.53
CA LYS A 174 22.81 -1.36 -14.86
C LYS A 174 23.95 -1.79 -15.80
N GLN A 175 24.86 -2.62 -15.34
CA GLN A 175 25.95 -3.17 -16.18
C GLN A 175 25.51 -4.41 -16.99
N GLU A 176 24.22 -4.75 -16.94
CA GLU A 176 23.58 -5.62 -17.92
C GLU A 176 23.08 -4.79 -19.13
#